data_753c676ddb6f5e677e8f6bfcbb41cadb
#
_entry.id   753c676ddb6f5e677e8f6bfcbb41cadb
#
_cell.length_a   1.000
_cell.length_b   1.000
_cell.length_c   1.000
_cell.angle_alpha   90.00
_cell.angle_beta   90.00
_cell.angle_gamma   90.00
#
_symmetry.space_group_name_H-M   'P 1'
#
loop_
_entity.id
_entity.type
_entity.pdbx_description
1 polymer ?
#
loop_
_entity_poly.entity_id
_entity_poly.type
_entity_poly.pdbx_seq_one_letter_code
_entity_poly.pdbx_strand_id
1 'polypeptide(L)'
;SSDLNLSLPMQAKLLTAIEKRCISRLGSTQATPIDVRLICATNADIRRLVDEGDFRQDLLYRINTIELHIPPLRERGNDILLLAEYFLQRYARKYQKEMRGLTREAKNKLLKYAWPGNVRELQHTVERAVILGDGSLLRPENFMFQASVSRQKKEEEVLNLEQLERQAVERAMRLSEGNVTRAAEYLGITRFALYRKLEKLGL
;
A
#
# COMPACT_ATOMS: atom_id res chain seq x y z
N SER A 1 0.85 -7.51 11.59
CA SER A 1 0.26 -8.86 11.45
C SER A 1 0.51 -9.31 10.01
N SER A 2 1.27 -10.37 9.86
CA SER A 2 1.56 -11.00 8.57
C SER A 2 0.28 -11.62 8.02
N ASP A 3 -0.15 -11.16 6.85
CA ASP A 3 -1.33 -11.69 6.14
C ASP A 3 -1.07 -13.06 5.49
N LEU A 4 -0.02 -13.77 5.90
CA LEU A 4 0.23 -15.14 5.52
C LEU A 4 -0.64 -16.07 6.38
N ASN A 5 -1.81 -16.38 5.84
CA ASN A 5 -2.78 -17.30 6.46
C ASN A 5 -2.30 -18.76 6.52
N LEU A 6 -1.04 -19.04 6.20
CA LEU A 6 -0.50 -20.40 6.18
C LEU A 6 0.39 -20.63 7.40
N SER A 7 -0.16 -21.29 8.43
CA SER A 7 0.59 -21.63 9.64
C SER A 7 1.75 -22.59 9.37
N LEU A 8 2.79 -22.58 10.21
CA LEU A 8 3.95 -23.45 10.08
C LEU A 8 3.59 -24.95 9.93
N PRO A 9 2.60 -25.50 10.68
CA PRO A 9 2.14 -26.88 10.46
C PRO A 9 1.53 -27.11 9.07
N MET A 10 0.83 -26.09 8.53
CA MET A 10 0.27 -26.19 7.17
C MET A 10 1.36 -26.11 6.10
N GLN A 11 2.40 -25.30 6.32
CA GLN A 11 3.57 -25.25 5.45
C GLN A 11 4.28 -26.61 5.37
N ALA A 12 4.45 -27.31 6.50
CA ALA A 12 5.03 -28.66 6.54
C ALA A 12 4.20 -29.67 5.76
N LYS A 13 2.86 -29.62 5.88
CA LYS A 13 1.95 -30.48 5.11
C LYS A 13 2.03 -30.17 3.61
N LEU A 14 2.10 -28.89 3.24
CA LEU A 14 2.25 -28.46 1.84
C LEU A 14 3.56 -28.97 1.24
N LEU A 15 4.67 -28.83 1.97
CA LEU A 15 5.97 -29.38 1.55
C LEU A 15 5.87 -30.88 1.26
N THR A 16 5.32 -31.64 2.21
CA THR A 16 5.12 -33.10 2.05
C THR A 16 4.27 -33.43 0.83
N ALA A 17 3.20 -32.68 0.58
CA ALA A 17 2.33 -32.90 -0.58
C ALA A 17 3.06 -32.63 -1.91
N ILE A 18 3.88 -31.58 -1.96
CA ILE A 18 4.68 -31.22 -3.16
C ILE A 18 5.76 -32.29 -3.42
N GLU A 19 6.45 -32.73 -2.37
CA GLU A 19 7.54 -33.71 -2.50
C GLU A 19 7.05 -35.10 -2.89
N LYS A 20 6.00 -35.60 -2.19
CA LYS A 20 5.45 -36.93 -2.42
C LYS A 20 4.48 -37.02 -3.60
N ARG A 21 4.09 -35.86 -4.16
CA ARG A 21 3.06 -35.76 -5.20
C ARG A 21 1.78 -36.54 -4.86
N CYS A 22 1.42 -36.56 -3.59
CA CYS A 22 0.20 -37.18 -3.11
C CYS A 22 -0.38 -36.41 -1.91
N ILE A 23 -1.68 -36.54 -1.76
CA ILE A 23 -2.43 -36.00 -0.61
C ILE A 23 -3.28 -37.11 -0.01
N SER A 24 -3.54 -37.02 1.31
CA SER A 24 -4.49 -37.88 2.00
C SER A 24 -5.68 -37.08 2.49
N ARG A 25 -6.89 -37.59 2.35
CA ARG A 25 -8.09 -36.97 2.94
C ARG A 25 -8.02 -37.07 4.46
N LEU A 26 -8.59 -36.09 5.16
CA LEU A 26 -8.72 -36.12 6.61
C LEU A 26 -9.48 -37.42 7.02
N GLY A 27 -8.87 -38.16 7.94
CA GLY A 27 -9.43 -39.43 8.41
C GLY A 27 -9.19 -40.64 7.48
N SER A 28 -8.48 -40.50 6.38
CA SER A 28 -8.12 -41.59 5.47
C SER A 28 -6.62 -41.83 5.46
N THR A 29 -6.25 -43.13 5.44
CA THR A 29 -4.85 -43.56 5.23
C THR A 29 -4.49 -43.69 3.76
N GLN A 30 -5.48 -43.61 2.85
CA GLN A 30 -5.26 -43.78 1.43
C GLN A 30 -4.66 -42.51 0.81
N ALA A 31 -3.47 -42.62 0.23
CA ALA A 31 -2.82 -41.55 -0.53
C ALA A 31 -3.40 -41.46 -1.94
N THR A 32 -3.76 -40.24 -2.35
CA THR A 32 -4.23 -39.94 -3.70
C THR A 32 -3.11 -39.20 -4.44
N PRO A 33 -2.63 -39.70 -5.59
CA PRO A 33 -1.61 -39.00 -6.37
C PRO A 33 -2.17 -37.70 -6.92
N ILE A 34 -1.30 -36.67 -6.98
CA ILE A 34 -1.63 -35.37 -7.55
C ILE A 34 -0.60 -34.99 -8.63
N ASP A 35 -1.10 -34.44 -9.72
CA ASP A 35 -0.29 -33.81 -10.75
C ASP A 35 -0.79 -32.34 -10.90
N VAL A 36 -0.05 -31.41 -10.32
CA VAL A 36 -0.47 -29.99 -10.22
C VAL A 36 0.67 -29.07 -10.58
N ARG A 37 0.34 -27.97 -11.24
CA ARG A 37 1.23 -26.81 -11.39
C ARG A 37 0.98 -25.84 -10.24
N LEU A 38 2.01 -25.59 -9.45
CA LEU A 38 1.93 -24.66 -8.32
C LEU A 38 2.27 -23.23 -8.76
N ILE A 39 1.40 -22.29 -8.44
CA ILE A 39 1.63 -20.86 -8.63
C ILE A 39 1.36 -20.18 -7.29
N CYS A 40 2.38 -19.53 -6.74
CA CYS A 40 2.31 -18.81 -5.48
C CYS A 40 2.39 -17.31 -5.73
N ALA A 41 1.71 -16.52 -4.90
CA ALA A 41 1.81 -15.06 -4.92
C ALA A 41 1.80 -14.52 -3.49
N THR A 42 2.62 -13.54 -3.23
CA THR A 42 2.65 -12.81 -1.95
C THR A 42 3.03 -11.35 -2.18
N ASN A 43 2.57 -10.47 -1.31
CA ASN A 43 3.02 -9.09 -1.20
C ASN A 43 3.98 -8.88 -0.03
N ALA A 44 4.26 -9.92 0.74
CA ALA A 44 5.20 -9.87 1.85
C ALA A 44 6.64 -10.15 1.37
N ASP A 45 7.60 -9.62 2.09
CA ASP A 45 9.01 -10.00 1.93
C ASP A 45 9.21 -11.41 2.50
N ILE A 46 9.19 -12.40 1.60
CA ILE A 46 9.26 -13.81 1.98
C ILE A 46 10.59 -14.18 2.64
N ARG A 47 11.69 -13.49 2.28
CA ARG A 47 13.01 -13.74 2.87
C ARG A 47 13.04 -13.29 4.31
N ARG A 48 12.50 -12.11 4.58
CA ARG A 48 12.34 -11.61 5.94
C ARG A 48 11.50 -12.56 6.80
N LEU A 49 10.42 -13.12 6.27
CA LEU A 49 9.59 -14.10 6.99
C LEU A 49 10.33 -15.40 7.29
N VAL A 50 11.26 -15.82 6.43
CA VAL A 50 12.15 -16.95 6.73
C VAL A 50 13.10 -16.60 7.86
N ASP A 51 13.71 -15.42 7.84
CA ASP A 51 14.63 -14.97 8.90
C ASP A 51 13.92 -14.83 10.25
N GLU A 52 12.66 -14.38 10.26
CA GLU A 52 11.81 -14.27 11.45
C GLU A 52 11.23 -15.64 11.92
N GLY A 53 11.39 -16.70 11.13
CA GLY A 53 10.89 -18.04 11.45
C GLY A 53 9.40 -18.25 11.15
N ASP A 54 8.73 -17.30 10.52
CA ASP A 54 7.31 -17.36 10.15
C ASP A 54 7.06 -18.13 8.85
N PHE A 55 8.11 -18.33 8.05
CA PHE A 55 8.05 -19.13 6.83
C PHE A 55 9.22 -20.13 6.78
N ARG A 56 8.93 -21.38 6.39
CA ARG A 56 9.95 -22.43 6.32
C ARG A 56 10.85 -22.26 5.11
N GLN A 57 12.16 -22.31 5.35
CA GLN A 57 13.17 -22.19 4.32
C GLN A 57 13.13 -23.35 3.31
N ASP A 58 12.88 -24.59 3.79
CA ASP A 58 12.78 -25.76 2.93
C ASP A 58 11.60 -25.68 1.95
N LEU A 59 10.45 -25.18 2.41
CA LEU A 59 9.30 -24.93 1.54
C LEU A 59 9.62 -23.84 0.51
N LEU A 60 10.28 -22.74 0.92
CA LEU A 60 10.67 -21.68 -0.01
C LEU A 60 11.54 -22.24 -1.14
N TYR A 61 12.59 -23.00 -0.85
CA TYR A 61 13.43 -23.59 -1.88
C TYR A 61 12.67 -24.52 -2.82
N ARG A 62 11.65 -25.21 -2.32
CA ARG A 62 10.86 -26.15 -3.13
C ARG A 62 9.91 -25.47 -4.09
N ILE A 63 9.35 -24.31 -3.72
CA ILE A 63 8.39 -23.55 -4.55
C ILE A 63 9.05 -22.49 -5.41
N ASN A 64 10.20 -21.98 -5.02
CA ASN A 64 10.87 -20.84 -5.68
C ASN A 64 11.76 -21.31 -6.85
N THR A 65 11.18 -21.95 -7.84
CA THR A 65 11.90 -22.33 -9.07
C THR A 65 12.03 -21.13 -10.03
N ILE A 66 10.98 -20.31 -10.12
CA ILE A 66 10.96 -19.09 -10.94
C ILE A 66 10.28 -18.01 -10.11
N GLU A 67 11.00 -16.92 -9.88
CA GLU A 67 10.49 -15.74 -9.18
C GLU A 67 10.20 -14.62 -10.18
N LEU A 68 8.98 -14.10 -10.14
CA LEU A 68 8.55 -12.98 -10.96
C LEU A 68 8.20 -11.80 -10.06
N HIS A 69 8.97 -10.75 -10.16
CA HIS A 69 8.68 -9.49 -9.48
C HIS A 69 7.77 -8.61 -10.34
N ILE A 70 6.58 -8.31 -9.85
CA ILE A 70 5.63 -7.43 -10.51
C ILE A 70 5.79 -6.02 -9.94
N PRO A 71 6.29 -5.04 -10.71
CA PRO A 71 6.45 -3.69 -10.22
C PRO A 71 5.11 -3.03 -9.90
N PRO A 72 5.06 -2.10 -8.93
CA PRO A 72 3.85 -1.35 -8.62
C PRO A 72 3.40 -0.51 -9.82
N LEU A 73 2.10 -0.20 -9.87
CA LEU A 73 1.48 0.45 -11.03
C LEU A 73 2.13 1.80 -11.39
N ARG A 74 2.60 2.58 -10.39
CA ARG A 74 3.32 3.85 -10.59
C ARG A 74 4.62 3.70 -11.40
N GLU A 75 5.23 2.51 -11.43
CA GLU A 75 6.48 2.21 -12.14
C GLU A 75 6.23 1.61 -13.53
N ARG A 76 4.96 1.39 -13.89
CA ARG A 76 4.56 0.76 -15.14
C ARG A 76 4.15 1.75 -16.24
N GLY A 77 4.39 3.04 -16.03
CA GLY A 77 4.21 4.09 -17.04
C GLY A 77 2.82 4.06 -17.72
N ASN A 78 2.80 3.82 -19.02
CA ASN A 78 1.57 3.86 -19.83
C ASN A 78 0.59 2.72 -19.56
N ASP A 79 0.97 1.67 -18.83
CA ASP A 79 0.04 0.59 -18.46
C ASP A 79 -1.16 1.12 -17.66
N ILE A 80 -0.97 2.22 -16.93
CA ILE A 80 -2.06 2.92 -16.22
C ILE A 80 -3.19 3.27 -17.19
N LEU A 81 -2.85 3.82 -18.36
CA LEU A 81 -3.86 4.24 -19.34
C LEU A 81 -4.50 3.04 -20.04
N LEU A 82 -3.71 2.02 -20.38
CA LEU A 82 -4.23 0.79 -21.00
C LEU A 82 -5.24 0.09 -20.08
N LEU A 83 -4.88 -0.03 -18.79
CA LEU A 83 -5.78 -0.61 -17.78
C LEU A 83 -7.00 0.26 -17.53
N ALA A 84 -6.85 1.59 -17.48
CA ALA A 84 -7.97 2.51 -17.30
C ALA A 84 -8.97 2.42 -18.47
N GLU A 85 -8.49 2.37 -19.72
CA GLU A 85 -9.31 2.21 -20.90
C GLU A 85 -10.00 0.83 -20.93
N TYR A 86 -9.29 -0.23 -20.58
CA TYR A 86 -9.85 -1.57 -20.43
C TYR A 86 -11.00 -1.61 -19.40
N PHE A 87 -10.78 -1.05 -18.20
CA PHE A 87 -11.80 -1.01 -17.16
C PHE A 87 -12.98 -0.11 -17.57
N LEU A 88 -12.71 1.03 -18.20
CA LEU A 88 -13.76 1.91 -18.73
C LEU A 88 -14.70 1.14 -19.66
N GLN A 89 -14.16 0.45 -20.68
CA GLN A 89 -14.97 -0.32 -21.61
C GLN A 89 -15.75 -1.43 -20.91
N ARG A 90 -15.11 -2.14 -19.98
CA ARG A 90 -15.75 -3.20 -19.19
C ARG A 90 -16.92 -2.66 -18.38
N TYR A 91 -16.76 -1.54 -17.69
CA TYR A 91 -17.79 -0.96 -16.84
C TYR A 91 -18.85 -0.20 -17.63
N ALA A 92 -18.49 0.45 -18.73
CA ALA A 92 -19.45 1.05 -19.65
C ALA A 92 -20.47 0.00 -20.15
N ARG A 93 -19.98 -1.18 -20.55
CA ARG A 93 -20.86 -2.32 -20.93
C ARG A 93 -21.69 -2.82 -19.75
N LYS A 94 -21.09 -3.01 -18.58
CA LYS A 94 -21.76 -3.51 -17.38
C LYS A 94 -22.91 -2.62 -16.93
N TYR A 95 -22.73 -1.29 -17.01
CA TYR A 95 -23.71 -0.30 -16.58
C TYR A 95 -24.52 0.33 -17.71
N GLN A 96 -24.39 -0.21 -18.94
CA GLN A 96 -25.11 0.24 -20.14
C GLN A 96 -24.94 1.74 -20.41
N LYS A 97 -23.74 2.27 -20.20
CA LYS A 97 -23.41 3.67 -20.44
C LYS A 97 -22.63 3.83 -21.75
N GLU A 98 -22.96 4.86 -22.52
CA GLU A 98 -22.27 5.19 -23.77
C GLU A 98 -20.98 5.98 -23.52
N MET A 99 -20.02 5.35 -22.86
CA MET A 99 -18.70 5.94 -22.58
C MET A 99 -17.72 5.56 -23.70
N ARG A 100 -17.14 6.57 -24.38
CA ARG A 100 -16.23 6.38 -25.51
C ARG A 100 -14.75 6.47 -25.14
N GLY A 101 -14.41 7.08 -23.99
CA GLY A 101 -13.01 7.24 -23.61
C GLY A 101 -12.76 8.21 -22.45
N LEU A 102 -11.51 8.64 -22.37
CA LEU A 102 -10.98 9.57 -21.38
C LEU A 102 -10.52 10.86 -22.10
N THR A 103 -10.78 12.02 -21.51
CA THR A 103 -10.18 13.26 -22.03
C THR A 103 -8.67 13.27 -21.77
N ARG A 104 -7.94 14.12 -22.50
CA ARG A 104 -6.47 14.27 -22.33
C ARG A 104 -6.10 14.67 -20.92
N GLU A 105 -6.86 15.58 -20.32
CA GLU A 105 -6.69 16.05 -18.96
C GLU A 105 -6.92 14.93 -17.93
N ALA A 106 -7.93 14.07 -18.15
CA ALA A 106 -8.19 12.90 -17.34
C ALA A 106 -7.03 11.90 -17.41
N LYS A 107 -6.51 11.61 -18.61
CA LYS A 107 -5.32 10.76 -18.79
C LYS A 107 -4.12 11.30 -18.03
N ASN A 108 -3.85 12.60 -18.11
CA ASN A 108 -2.76 13.24 -17.38
C ASN A 108 -2.95 13.15 -15.86
N LYS A 109 -4.19 13.28 -15.37
CA LYS A 109 -4.51 13.14 -13.94
C LYS A 109 -4.24 11.73 -13.44
N LEU A 110 -4.61 10.70 -14.21
CA LEU A 110 -4.38 9.29 -13.89
C LEU A 110 -2.87 8.97 -13.84
N LEU A 111 -2.08 9.49 -14.78
CA LEU A 111 -0.64 9.27 -14.82
C LEU A 111 0.12 9.91 -13.65
N LYS A 112 -0.37 11.03 -13.14
CA LYS A 112 0.27 11.76 -12.03
C LYS A 112 -0.01 11.17 -10.66
N TYR A 113 -1.03 10.31 -10.54
CA TYR A 113 -1.39 9.72 -9.26
C TYR A 113 -0.53 8.50 -8.93
N ALA A 114 -0.18 8.33 -7.66
CA ALA A 114 0.79 7.31 -7.22
C ALA A 114 0.24 5.88 -7.11
N TRP A 115 -1.08 5.71 -7.15
CA TRP A 115 -1.77 4.41 -7.10
C TRP A 115 -1.32 3.50 -5.95
N PRO A 116 -1.43 3.91 -4.67
CA PRO A 116 -1.01 3.09 -3.54
C PRO A 116 -1.73 1.74 -3.48
N GLY A 117 -2.99 1.67 -3.91
CA GLY A 117 -3.76 0.42 -4.04
C GLY A 117 -3.59 -0.28 -5.40
N ASN A 118 -2.62 0.18 -6.22
CA ASN A 118 -2.28 -0.42 -7.51
C ASN A 118 -3.50 -0.62 -8.43
N VAL A 119 -3.56 -1.75 -9.13
CA VAL A 119 -4.61 -2.07 -10.10
C VAL A 119 -6.01 -2.14 -9.46
N ARG A 120 -6.12 -2.59 -8.19
CA ARG A 120 -7.42 -2.61 -7.51
C ARG A 120 -7.99 -1.22 -7.28
N GLU A 121 -7.15 -0.28 -6.89
CA GLU A 121 -7.56 1.12 -6.71
C GLU A 121 -7.94 1.76 -8.05
N LEU A 122 -7.13 1.56 -9.08
CA LEU A 122 -7.45 2.02 -10.43
C LEU A 122 -8.79 1.47 -10.91
N GLN A 123 -9.02 0.18 -10.74
CA GLN A 123 -10.26 -0.48 -11.10
C GLN A 123 -11.48 0.16 -10.43
N HIS A 124 -11.45 0.31 -9.10
CA HIS A 124 -12.56 0.92 -8.35
C HIS A 124 -12.75 2.40 -8.69
N THR A 125 -11.66 3.12 -8.94
CA THR A 125 -11.71 4.54 -9.32
C THR A 125 -12.36 4.72 -10.68
N VAL A 126 -12.02 3.89 -11.67
CA VAL A 126 -12.65 3.91 -13.00
C VAL A 126 -14.10 3.44 -12.92
N GLU A 127 -14.42 2.41 -12.15
CA GLU A 127 -15.80 1.94 -11.96
C GLU A 127 -16.69 3.06 -11.41
N ARG A 128 -16.22 3.75 -10.35
CA ARG A 128 -16.94 4.90 -9.77
C ARG A 128 -17.09 6.03 -10.78
N ALA A 129 -16.03 6.35 -11.53
CA ALA A 129 -16.07 7.38 -12.55
C ALA A 129 -17.10 7.08 -13.64
N VAL A 130 -17.24 5.83 -14.05
CA VAL A 130 -18.26 5.39 -15.01
C VAL A 130 -19.67 5.50 -14.41
N ILE A 131 -19.88 5.10 -13.15
CA ILE A 131 -21.19 5.16 -12.48
C ILE A 131 -21.66 6.61 -12.37
N LEU A 132 -20.79 7.52 -11.92
CA LEU A 132 -21.10 8.92 -11.64
C LEU A 132 -20.96 9.85 -12.86
N GLY A 133 -20.28 9.39 -13.90
CA GLY A 133 -20.03 10.20 -15.09
C GLY A 133 -21.27 10.33 -15.96
N ASP A 134 -21.56 11.58 -16.38
CA ASP A 134 -22.61 11.92 -17.32
C ASP A 134 -21.97 12.40 -18.62
N GLY A 135 -22.10 11.64 -19.68
CA GLY A 135 -21.56 11.97 -21.00
C GLY A 135 -20.71 10.88 -21.63
N SER A 136 -20.20 11.14 -22.82
CA SER A 136 -19.44 10.14 -23.62
C SER A 136 -17.96 10.04 -23.27
N LEU A 137 -17.40 11.02 -22.54
CA LEU A 137 -15.98 11.05 -22.14
C LEU A 137 -15.86 11.32 -20.65
N LEU A 138 -15.01 10.54 -19.97
CA LEU A 138 -14.66 10.80 -18.58
C LEU A 138 -13.67 11.95 -18.49
N ARG A 139 -13.99 12.91 -17.62
CA ARG A 139 -13.22 14.13 -17.34
C ARG A 139 -12.46 14.00 -16.01
N PRO A 140 -11.50 14.88 -15.71
CA PRO A 140 -10.77 14.86 -14.44
C PRO A 140 -11.66 14.90 -13.21
N GLU A 141 -12.81 15.57 -13.25
CA GLU A 141 -13.75 15.71 -12.14
C GLU A 141 -14.40 14.38 -11.76
N ASN A 142 -14.55 13.45 -12.73
CA ASN A 142 -15.12 12.13 -12.48
C ASN A 142 -14.19 11.24 -11.64
N PHE A 143 -12.89 11.56 -11.56
CA PHE A 143 -11.89 10.81 -10.80
C PHE A 143 -11.68 11.43 -9.43
N MET A 144 -12.40 10.94 -8.44
CA MET A 144 -12.15 11.22 -7.04
C MET A 144 -11.12 10.23 -6.51
N PHE A 145 -9.87 10.65 -6.43
CA PHE A 145 -8.88 9.90 -5.67
C PHE A 145 -9.26 10.02 -4.18
N GLN A 146 -9.30 8.91 -3.47
CA GLN A 146 -9.25 9.02 -2.02
C GLN A 146 -7.99 9.82 -1.74
N ALA A 147 -8.16 10.98 -1.06
CA ALA A 147 -7.00 11.65 -0.48
C ALA A 147 -6.23 10.50 0.17
N SER A 148 -5.07 10.20 -0.38
CA SER A 148 -4.19 9.26 0.27
C SER A 148 -4.15 9.80 1.69
N VAL A 149 -4.79 9.07 2.62
CA VAL A 149 -4.25 9.04 3.96
C VAL A 149 -2.84 8.60 3.65
N SER A 150 -2.00 9.57 3.37
CA SER A 150 -0.59 9.36 3.43
C SER A 150 -0.47 8.68 4.78
N ARG A 151 -0.27 7.36 4.74
CA ARG A 151 0.59 6.79 5.73
C ARG A 151 1.85 7.64 5.52
N GLN A 152 1.82 8.84 6.12
CA GLN A 152 3.04 9.40 6.63
C GLN A 152 3.71 8.15 7.15
N LYS A 153 4.83 7.75 6.50
CA LYS A 153 5.79 6.93 7.20
C LYS A 153 5.56 7.35 8.64
N LYS A 154 5.03 6.46 9.47
CA LYS A 154 5.30 6.58 10.87
C LYS A 154 6.82 6.63 10.84
N GLU A 155 7.35 7.83 10.75
CA GLU A 155 8.65 8.10 11.30
C GLU A 155 8.52 7.40 12.62
N GLU A 156 9.32 6.36 12.80
CA GLU A 156 9.45 5.70 14.07
C GLU A 156 9.40 6.84 15.04
N GLU A 157 8.31 6.93 15.83
CA GLU A 157 8.15 7.99 16.80
C GLU A 157 9.40 7.85 17.63
N VAL A 158 10.37 8.69 17.32
CA VAL A 158 11.57 8.81 18.14
C VAL A 158 11.04 9.35 19.43
N LEU A 159 10.77 8.44 20.36
CA LEU A 159 10.30 8.73 21.72
C LEU A 159 11.43 9.44 22.53
N ASN A 160 12.30 10.15 21.83
CA ASN A 160 13.28 11.03 22.44
C ASN A 160 12.60 12.35 22.80
N LEU A 161 12.35 12.52 24.09
CA LEU A 161 11.66 13.67 24.65
C LEU A 161 12.34 15.00 24.23
N GLU A 162 13.67 15.04 24.12
CA GLU A 162 14.42 16.22 23.68
C GLU A 162 14.18 16.57 22.21
N GLN A 163 14.05 15.58 21.35
CA GLN A 163 13.75 15.81 19.93
C GLN A 163 12.31 16.27 19.73
N LEU A 164 11.36 15.70 20.48
CA LEU A 164 9.96 16.14 20.46
C LEU A 164 9.84 17.58 20.99
N GLU A 165 10.56 17.89 22.06
CA GLU A 165 10.61 19.24 22.63
C GLU A 165 11.18 20.24 21.63
N ARG A 166 12.29 19.92 20.98
CA ARG A 166 12.90 20.74 19.93
C ARG A 166 11.94 21.00 18.78
N GLN A 167 11.32 19.96 18.24
CA GLN A 167 10.35 20.08 17.15
C GLN A 167 9.15 20.95 17.53
N ALA A 168 8.64 20.80 18.76
CA ALA A 168 7.54 21.60 19.26
C ALA A 168 7.91 23.07 19.37
N VAL A 169 9.11 23.40 19.91
CA VAL A 169 9.61 24.78 20.03
C VAL A 169 9.85 25.40 18.66
N GLU A 170 10.53 24.72 17.74
CA GLU A 170 10.77 25.19 16.37
C GLU A 170 9.46 25.46 15.61
N ARG A 171 8.48 24.57 15.79
CA ARG A 171 7.15 24.72 15.16
C ARG A 171 6.39 25.91 15.72
N ALA A 172 6.41 26.13 17.04
CA ALA A 172 5.76 27.26 17.68
C ALA A 172 6.41 28.59 17.29
N MET A 173 7.74 28.65 17.22
CA MET A 173 8.48 29.83 16.76
C MET A 173 8.16 30.17 15.30
N ARG A 174 8.04 29.17 14.44
CA ARG A 174 7.67 29.35 13.03
C ARG A 174 6.25 29.87 12.86
N LEU A 175 5.28 29.31 13.61
CA LEU A 175 3.87 29.72 13.57
C LEU A 175 3.63 31.11 14.15
N SER A 176 4.51 31.54 15.07
CA SER A 176 4.46 32.87 15.69
C SER A 176 5.33 33.93 14.98
N GLU A 177 5.92 33.58 13.82
CA GLU A 177 6.83 34.48 13.05
C GLU A 177 7.96 35.05 13.91
N GLY A 178 8.49 34.25 14.84
CA GLY A 178 9.56 34.65 15.76
C GLY A 178 9.06 35.35 17.03
N ASN A 179 7.78 35.57 17.22
CA ASN A 179 7.25 36.24 18.42
C ASN A 179 7.21 35.25 19.60
N VAL A 180 8.18 35.40 20.52
CA VAL A 180 8.36 34.53 21.68
C VAL A 180 7.14 34.49 22.61
N THR A 181 6.42 35.60 22.76
CA THR A 181 5.22 35.65 23.61
C THR A 181 4.10 34.76 23.03
N ARG A 182 3.81 34.87 21.75
CA ARG A 182 2.85 34.02 21.04
C ARG A 182 3.29 32.56 20.98
N ALA A 183 4.58 32.31 20.77
CA ALA A 183 5.11 30.94 20.77
C ALA A 183 4.93 30.26 22.12
N ALA A 184 5.16 31.00 23.22
CA ALA A 184 4.94 30.49 24.58
C ALA A 184 3.46 30.14 24.84
N GLU A 185 2.52 30.96 24.33
CA GLU A 185 1.08 30.68 24.40
C GLU A 185 0.71 29.40 23.62
N TYR A 186 1.24 29.20 22.41
CA TYR A 186 1.02 27.98 21.63
C TYR A 186 1.53 26.74 22.31
N LEU A 187 2.62 26.86 23.09
CA LEU A 187 3.22 25.74 23.83
C LEU A 187 2.61 25.54 25.23
N GLY A 188 1.73 26.43 25.67
CA GLY A 188 1.15 26.39 27.02
C GLY A 188 2.17 26.61 28.14
N ILE A 189 3.28 27.32 27.89
CA ILE A 189 4.35 27.58 28.85
C ILE A 189 4.56 29.07 29.05
N THR A 190 5.26 29.44 30.11
CA THR A 190 5.60 30.84 30.35
C THR A 190 6.71 31.30 29.40
N ARG A 191 6.74 32.61 29.09
CA ARG A 191 7.78 33.22 28.26
C ARG A 191 9.20 32.93 28.77
N PHE A 192 9.41 32.96 30.09
CA PHE A 192 10.69 32.62 30.72
C PHE A 192 11.10 31.16 30.54
N ALA A 193 10.11 30.24 30.58
CA ALA A 193 10.37 28.85 30.33
C ALA A 193 10.77 28.61 28.85
N LEU A 194 10.17 29.34 27.90
CA LEU A 194 10.54 29.26 26.49
C LEU A 194 11.94 29.78 26.25
N TYR A 195 12.36 30.90 26.85
CA TYR A 195 13.74 31.40 26.72
C TYR A 195 14.78 30.36 27.21
N ARG A 196 14.56 29.73 28.34
CA ARG A 196 15.46 28.67 28.85
C ARG A 196 15.53 27.47 27.86
N LYS A 197 14.42 27.14 27.23
CA LYS A 197 14.38 26.04 26.24
C LYS A 197 15.10 26.42 24.94
N LEU A 198 14.94 27.62 24.44
CA LEU A 198 15.67 28.13 23.28
C LEU A 198 17.18 28.12 23.53
N GLU A 199 17.63 28.60 24.68
CA GLU A 199 19.05 28.58 25.11
C GLU A 199 19.59 27.15 25.20
N LYS A 200 18.85 26.23 25.86
CA LYS A 200 19.23 24.82 25.99
C LYS A 200 19.31 24.09 24.64
N LEU A 201 18.44 24.42 23.70
CA LEU A 201 18.35 23.76 22.39
C LEU A 201 19.23 24.42 21.32
N GLY A 202 19.86 25.56 21.62
CA GLY A 202 20.70 26.31 20.69
C GLY A 202 19.92 26.95 19.53
N LEU A 203 18.70 27.44 19.79
CA LEU A 203 17.77 28.03 18.82
C LEU A 203 17.66 29.52 19.02
#